data_c0cc610152faec78e8ee06a2c0801034
#
_entry.id   c0cc610152faec78e8ee06a2c0801034
#
_cell.length_a   1.000
_cell.length_b   1.000
_cell.length_c   1.000
_cell.angle_alpha   90.00
_cell.angle_beta   90.00
_cell.angle_gamma   90.00
#
_symmetry.space_group_name_H-M   'P 1'
#
loop_
_entity.id
_entity.type
_entity.pdbx_description
1 polymer ?
#
loop_
_entity_poly.entity_id
_entity_poly.type
_entity_poly.pdbx_seq_one_letter_code
_entity_poly.pdbx_strand_id
1 'polypeptide(L)'
;VPATDRRPIRDRARTRRAVLDAAERVVTRHGANVSLAAIAREAGVTKSGLMHHFPSREDLFAALVEQVITRFWEEVNAHVDPGDDRPGAFTRGYVRALTGDSAYLAELNSATGLLAQLGIDSMEHVLAVDPEDPARWNRAFEADGLPPGRVWAVRYAAEGLAIGIGTAYVTDEQLRLARAELLALTETAPE
;
A
#
# COMPACT_ATOMS: atom_id res chain seq x y z
N VAL A 1 15.91 -28.20 29.36
CA VAL A 1 15.51 -26.80 28.99
C VAL A 1 14.07 -26.87 28.58
N PRO A 2 13.10 -26.17 29.25
CA PRO A 2 11.69 -26.25 28.89
C PRO A 2 11.46 -25.56 27.54
N ALA A 3 10.76 -26.26 26.64
CA ALA A 3 10.28 -25.69 25.38
C ALA A 3 9.32 -24.56 25.69
N THR A 4 9.75 -23.32 25.49
CA THR A 4 8.96 -22.10 25.65
C THR A 4 7.73 -22.20 24.75
N ASP A 5 6.56 -22.14 25.36
CA ASP A 5 5.25 -22.24 24.73
C ASP A 5 5.03 -21.11 23.71
N ARG A 6 5.43 -21.34 22.45
CA ARG A 6 5.30 -20.40 21.32
C ARG A 6 3.88 -20.39 20.72
N ARG A 7 2.98 -21.28 21.13
CA ARG A 7 1.62 -21.41 20.60
C ARG A 7 0.73 -20.18 20.86
N PRO A 8 0.62 -19.66 22.09
CA PRO A 8 -0.31 -18.54 22.37
C PRO A 8 0.07 -17.26 21.63
N ILE A 9 1.38 -16.99 21.47
CA ILE A 9 1.85 -15.77 20.80
C ILE A 9 1.56 -15.83 19.29
N ARG A 10 1.77 -16.98 18.66
CA ARG A 10 1.47 -17.19 17.22
C ARG A 10 -0.04 -17.10 16.95
N ASP A 11 -0.87 -17.62 17.82
CA ASP A 11 -2.32 -17.56 17.72
C ASP A 11 -2.84 -16.12 17.89
N ARG A 12 -2.25 -15.36 18.80
CA ARG A 12 -2.58 -13.94 19.00
C ARG A 12 -2.22 -13.09 17.76
N ALA A 13 -1.02 -13.26 17.22
CA ALA A 13 -0.58 -12.54 16.00
C ALA A 13 -1.44 -12.91 14.78
N ARG A 14 -1.79 -14.19 14.63
CA ARG A 14 -2.67 -14.67 13.56
C ARG A 14 -4.08 -14.05 13.69
N THR A 15 -4.64 -14.03 14.87
CA THR A 15 -5.96 -13.43 15.11
C THR A 15 -5.93 -11.93 14.85
N ARG A 16 -4.89 -11.21 15.31
CA ARG A 16 -4.73 -9.79 15.05
C ARG A 16 -4.70 -9.49 13.54
N ARG A 17 -3.94 -10.27 12.76
CA ARG A 17 -3.89 -10.14 11.29
C ARG A 17 -5.25 -10.43 10.66
N ALA A 18 -5.93 -11.51 11.06
CA ALA A 18 -7.26 -11.86 10.53
C ALA A 18 -8.29 -10.74 10.79
N VAL A 19 -8.21 -10.05 11.92
CA VAL A 19 -9.07 -8.89 12.22
C VAL A 19 -8.75 -7.71 11.30
N LEU A 20 -7.47 -7.42 11.04
CA LEU A 20 -7.07 -6.34 10.13
C LEU A 20 -7.49 -6.63 8.69
N ASP A 21 -7.26 -7.86 8.20
CA ASP A 21 -7.68 -8.28 6.86
C ASP A 21 -9.22 -8.22 6.70
N ALA A 22 -9.96 -8.57 7.75
CA ALA A 22 -11.42 -8.43 7.77
C ALA A 22 -11.85 -6.96 7.78
N ALA A 23 -11.16 -6.11 8.56
CA ALA A 23 -11.41 -4.67 8.60
C ALA A 23 -11.20 -4.03 7.22
N GLU A 24 -10.10 -4.36 6.55
CA GLU A 24 -9.79 -3.91 5.20
C GLU A 24 -10.94 -4.26 4.23
N ARG A 25 -11.33 -5.54 4.17
CA ARG A 25 -12.44 -5.99 3.30
C ARG A 25 -13.78 -5.32 3.60
N VAL A 26 -14.11 -5.16 4.89
CA VAL A 26 -15.40 -4.58 5.30
C VAL A 26 -15.43 -3.08 5.02
N VAL A 27 -14.33 -2.37 5.28
CA VAL A 27 -14.21 -0.92 5.00
C VAL A 27 -14.25 -0.66 3.49
N THR A 28 -13.52 -1.43 2.69
CA THR A 28 -13.55 -1.29 1.22
C THR A 28 -14.97 -1.48 0.65
N ARG A 29 -15.74 -2.44 1.18
CA ARG A 29 -17.11 -2.72 0.68
C ARG A 29 -18.18 -1.75 1.20
N HIS A 30 -18.05 -1.26 2.42
CA HIS A 30 -19.14 -0.59 3.14
C HIS A 30 -18.76 0.80 3.69
N GLY A 31 -17.54 1.23 3.46
CA GLY A 31 -17.01 2.50 3.97
C GLY A 31 -16.55 2.43 5.42
N ALA A 32 -15.90 3.50 5.86
CA ALA A 32 -15.31 3.57 7.21
C ALA A 32 -16.34 3.60 8.37
N ASN A 33 -17.61 3.88 8.11
CA ASN A 33 -18.66 3.93 9.17
C ASN A 33 -19.15 2.56 9.66
N VAL A 34 -18.49 1.47 9.27
CA VAL A 34 -18.83 0.12 9.71
C VAL A 34 -18.62 -0.09 11.21
N SER A 35 -19.44 -0.96 11.82
CA SER A 35 -19.33 -1.26 13.25
C SER A 35 -18.24 -2.28 13.55
N LEU A 36 -17.62 -2.18 14.72
CA LEU A 36 -16.66 -3.19 15.21
C LEU A 36 -17.28 -4.60 15.27
N ALA A 37 -18.59 -4.70 15.51
CA ALA A 37 -19.30 -5.98 15.50
C ALA A 37 -19.36 -6.60 14.09
N ALA A 38 -19.49 -5.79 13.04
CA ALA A 38 -19.47 -6.26 11.66
C ALA A 38 -18.06 -6.77 11.29
N ILE A 39 -17.02 -6.04 11.68
CA ILE A 39 -15.62 -6.46 11.47
C ILE A 39 -15.31 -7.74 12.24
N ALA A 40 -15.71 -7.85 13.52
CA ALA A 40 -15.51 -9.05 14.32
C ALA A 40 -16.17 -10.28 13.69
N ARG A 41 -17.40 -10.14 13.20
CA ARG A 41 -18.13 -11.20 12.50
C ARG A 41 -17.41 -11.65 11.22
N GLU A 42 -16.93 -10.71 10.41
CA GLU A 42 -16.16 -10.99 9.19
C GLU A 42 -14.83 -11.71 9.53
N ALA A 43 -14.19 -11.34 10.64
CA ALA A 43 -12.96 -11.98 11.14
C ALA A 43 -13.18 -13.34 11.81
N GLY A 44 -14.44 -13.77 12.02
CA GLY A 44 -14.75 -15.02 12.72
C GLY A 44 -14.43 -14.97 14.22
N VAL A 45 -14.43 -13.78 14.84
CA VAL A 45 -14.17 -13.58 16.27
C VAL A 45 -15.35 -12.89 16.95
N THR A 46 -15.41 -12.94 18.30
CA THR A 46 -16.36 -12.15 19.05
C THR A 46 -15.92 -10.67 19.09
N LYS A 47 -16.88 -9.75 19.31
CA LYS A 47 -16.56 -8.33 19.53
C LYS A 47 -15.59 -8.16 20.70
N SER A 48 -15.75 -8.92 21.78
CA SER A 48 -14.83 -8.90 22.93
C SER A 48 -13.45 -9.41 22.55
N GLY A 49 -13.36 -10.45 21.72
CA GLY A 49 -12.08 -10.96 21.17
C GLY A 49 -11.38 -9.91 20.31
N LEU A 50 -12.11 -9.19 19.45
CA LEU A 50 -11.56 -8.07 18.69
C LEU A 50 -11.04 -6.98 19.63
N MET A 51 -11.84 -6.56 20.62
CA MET A 51 -11.48 -5.51 21.59
C MET A 51 -10.27 -5.88 22.47
N HIS A 52 -9.98 -7.17 22.61
CA HIS A 52 -8.76 -7.63 23.28
C HIS A 52 -7.48 -7.32 22.46
N HIS A 53 -7.59 -7.25 21.13
CA HIS A 53 -6.49 -6.91 20.23
C HIS A 53 -6.43 -5.41 19.89
N PHE A 54 -7.58 -4.75 19.86
CA PHE A 54 -7.76 -3.35 19.52
C PHE A 54 -8.74 -2.72 20.49
N PRO A 55 -8.25 -2.07 21.57
CA PRO A 55 -9.08 -1.54 22.66
C PRO A 55 -10.12 -0.51 22.21
N SER A 56 -9.80 0.24 21.14
CA SER A 56 -10.71 1.23 20.57
C SER A 56 -10.87 1.03 19.05
N ARG A 57 -11.79 1.78 18.47
CA ARG A 57 -11.96 1.88 17.02
C ARG A 57 -10.74 2.57 16.38
N GLU A 58 -10.27 3.60 17.05
CA GLU A 58 -9.12 4.40 16.65
C GLU A 58 -7.85 3.53 16.58
N ASP A 59 -7.62 2.66 17.57
CA ASP A 59 -6.50 1.70 17.56
C ASP A 59 -6.59 0.70 16.41
N LEU A 60 -7.80 0.22 16.09
CA LEU A 60 -7.99 -0.67 14.95
C LEU A 60 -7.70 0.04 13.63
N PHE A 61 -8.18 1.27 13.47
CA PHE A 61 -8.01 2.02 12.22
C PHE A 61 -6.57 2.52 12.05
N ALA A 62 -5.90 2.93 13.11
CA ALA A 62 -4.47 3.24 13.07
C ALA A 62 -3.63 2.03 12.63
N ALA A 63 -3.92 0.85 13.20
CA ALA A 63 -3.24 -0.38 12.79
C ALA A 63 -3.60 -0.82 11.36
N LEU A 64 -4.81 -0.50 10.87
CA LEU A 64 -5.19 -0.73 9.48
C LEU A 64 -4.39 0.17 8.53
N VAL A 65 -4.22 1.45 8.85
CA VAL A 65 -3.37 2.38 8.09
C VAL A 65 -1.92 1.89 8.06
N GLU A 66 -1.38 1.48 9.20
CA GLU A 66 -0.02 0.89 9.30
C GLU A 66 0.14 -0.35 8.39
N GLN A 67 -0.88 -1.23 8.37
CA GLN A 67 -0.89 -2.39 7.47
C GLN A 67 -0.87 -1.97 6.00
N VAL A 68 -1.67 -0.97 5.62
CA VAL A 68 -1.73 -0.45 4.25
C VAL A 68 -0.38 0.14 3.83
N ILE A 69 0.25 0.97 4.67
CA ILE A 69 1.58 1.55 4.42
C ILE A 69 2.62 0.43 4.19
N THR A 70 2.64 -0.56 5.09
CA THR A 70 3.56 -1.70 4.99
C THR A 70 3.33 -2.48 3.71
N ARG A 71 2.07 -2.80 3.41
CA ARG A 71 1.72 -3.59 2.23
C ARG A 71 1.96 -2.84 0.92
N PHE A 72 1.75 -1.53 0.90
CA PHE A 72 2.09 -0.70 -0.25
C PHE A 72 3.59 -0.81 -0.57
N TRP A 73 4.44 -0.71 0.44
CA TRP A 73 5.88 -0.90 0.30
C TRP A 73 6.24 -2.31 -0.20
N GLU A 74 5.64 -3.35 0.37
CA GLU A 74 5.84 -4.75 -0.02
C GLU A 74 5.42 -4.98 -1.48
N GLU A 75 4.27 -4.46 -1.90
CA GLU A 75 3.76 -4.57 -3.27
C GLU A 75 4.70 -3.91 -4.29
N VAL A 76 5.21 -2.72 -4.00
CA VAL A 76 6.19 -2.07 -4.89
C VAL A 76 7.46 -2.92 -4.99
N ASN A 77 8.00 -3.39 -3.87
CA ASN A 77 9.22 -4.21 -3.87
C ASN A 77 9.03 -5.55 -4.59
N ALA A 78 7.83 -6.14 -4.53
CA ALA A 78 7.51 -7.36 -5.27
C ALA A 78 7.53 -7.18 -6.79
N HIS A 79 7.42 -5.92 -7.28
CA HIS A 79 7.49 -5.59 -8.71
C HIS A 79 8.86 -5.08 -9.15
N VAL A 80 9.82 -4.97 -8.24
CA VAL A 80 11.23 -4.75 -8.58
C VAL A 80 11.82 -6.07 -9.08
N ASP A 81 12.37 -6.06 -10.28
CA ASP A 81 13.02 -7.24 -10.84
C ASP A 81 14.37 -7.47 -10.11
N PRO A 82 14.53 -8.58 -9.39
CA PRO A 82 15.77 -8.87 -8.67
C PRO A 82 16.97 -9.13 -9.59
N GLY A 83 16.74 -9.33 -10.88
CA GLY A 83 17.78 -9.48 -11.90
C GLY A 83 18.16 -8.17 -12.61
N ASP A 84 17.45 -7.08 -12.33
CA ASP A 84 17.73 -5.76 -12.93
C ASP A 84 18.64 -4.94 -12.01
N ASP A 85 19.93 -4.95 -12.28
CA ASP A 85 20.96 -4.21 -11.56
C ASP A 85 21.26 -2.82 -12.14
N ARG A 86 20.54 -2.42 -13.20
CA ARG A 86 20.70 -1.13 -13.87
C ARG A 86 20.12 0.02 -13.03
N PRO A 87 20.66 1.24 -13.15
CA PRO A 87 20.02 2.41 -12.58
C PRO A 87 18.52 2.47 -12.94
N GLY A 88 17.67 2.83 -12.00
CA GLY A 88 16.23 2.92 -12.20
C GLY A 88 15.44 1.64 -11.92
N ALA A 89 16.06 0.56 -11.45
CA ALA A 89 15.38 -0.71 -11.17
C ALA A 89 14.21 -0.56 -10.19
N PHE A 90 14.43 0.18 -9.09
CA PHE A 90 13.37 0.46 -8.10
C PHE A 90 12.27 1.34 -8.69
N THR A 91 12.63 2.41 -9.41
CA THR A 91 11.66 3.30 -10.06
C THR A 91 10.84 2.56 -11.12
N ARG A 92 11.44 1.62 -11.88
CA ARG A 92 10.69 0.74 -12.80
C ARG A 92 9.69 -0.15 -12.07
N GLY A 93 10.10 -0.76 -10.95
CA GLY A 93 9.21 -1.55 -10.09
C GLY A 93 8.05 -0.71 -9.59
N TYR A 94 8.33 0.52 -9.14
CA TYR A 94 7.30 1.48 -8.69
C TYR A 94 6.29 1.80 -9.79
N VAL A 95 6.75 2.15 -10.99
CA VAL A 95 5.87 2.43 -12.14
C VAL A 95 5.01 1.21 -12.46
N ARG A 96 5.59 0.00 -12.53
CA ARG A 96 4.84 -1.23 -12.83
C ARG A 96 3.75 -1.49 -11.80
N ALA A 97 4.10 -1.42 -10.53
CA ALA A 97 3.17 -1.65 -9.43
C ALA A 97 1.96 -0.69 -9.47
N LEU A 98 2.22 0.61 -9.65
CA LEU A 98 1.17 1.63 -9.61
C LEU A 98 0.33 1.69 -10.88
N THR A 99 0.88 1.28 -12.02
CA THR A 99 0.21 1.44 -13.32
C THR A 99 -0.40 0.14 -13.86
N GLY A 100 -0.71 -0.82 -12.99
CA GLY A 100 -1.60 -1.93 -13.28
C GLY A 100 -1.07 -3.34 -13.06
N ASP A 101 0.23 -3.54 -12.72
CA ASP A 101 0.73 -4.89 -12.46
C ASP A 101 0.34 -5.38 -11.06
N SER A 102 0.13 -4.48 -10.09
CA SER A 102 -0.45 -4.82 -8.78
C SER A 102 -1.96 -4.60 -8.75
N ALA A 103 -2.73 -5.69 -8.72
CA ALA A 103 -4.17 -5.62 -8.52
C ALA A 103 -4.54 -4.99 -7.16
N TYR A 104 -3.73 -5.23 -6.13
CA TYR A 104 -3.93 -4.64 -4.82
C TYR A 104 -3.82 -3.11 -4.85
N LEU A 105 -2.76 -2.57 -5.47
CA LEU A 105 -2.58 -1.12 -5.55
C LEU A 105 -3.61 -0.46 -6.47
N ALA A 106 -4.04 -1.13 -7.54
CA ALA A 106 -5.12 -0.65 -8.39
C ALA A 106 -6.44 -0.51 -7.61
N GLU A 107 -6.79 -1.48 -6.77
CA GLU A 107 -7.96 -1.41 -5.90
C GLU A 107 -7.79 -0.36 -4.80
N LEU A 108 -6.63 -0.33 -4.14
CA LEU A 108 -6.31 0.60 -3.07
C LEU A 108 -6.46 2.07 -3.51
N ASN A 109 -5.97 2.40 -4.69
CA ASN A 109 -5.96 3.76 -5.25
C ASN A 109 -7.25 4.12 -6.00
N SER A 110 -8.20 3.19 -6.16
CA SER A 110 -9.47 3.50 -6.82
C SER A 110 -10.30 4.50 -6.01
N ALA A 111 -11.20 5.22 -6.69
CA ALA A 111 -12.10 6.18 -6.05
C ALA A 111 -13.00 5.56 -4.97
N THR A 112 -13.19 4.25 -5.00
CA THR A 112 -13.94 3.46 -4.01
C THR A 112 -13.01 2.60 -3.15
N GLY A 113 -11.70 2.75 -3.33
CA GLY A 113 -10.70 1.97 -2.62
C GLY A 113 -10.58 2.36 -1.14
N LEU A 114 -9.75 1.59 -0.45
CA LEU A 114 -9.61 1.71 1.00
C LEU A 114 -9.16 3.10 1.44
N LEU A 115 -8.21 3.73 0.74
CA LEU A 115 -7.71 5.07 1.09
C LEU A 115 -8.82 6.12 1.04
N ALA A 116 -9.64 6.11 -0.02
CA ALA A 116 -10.78 7.00 -0.15
C ALA A 116 -11.82 6.75 0.96
N GLN A 117 -12.07 5.48 1.30
CA GLN A 117 -13.02 5.10 2.34
C GLN A 117 -12.55 5.46 3.75
N LEU A 118 -11.25 5.45 4.01
CA LEU A 118 -10.67 5.84 5.29
C LEU A 118 -10.58 7.36 5.45
N GLY A 119 -10.84 8.14 4.39
CA GLY A 119 -10.61 9.57 4.38
C GLY A 119 -9.13 9.92 4.54
N ILE A 120 -8.25 9.02 4.09
CA ILE A 120 -6.80 9.26 4.04
C ILE A 120 -6.51 10.10 2.79
N ASP A 121 -7.02 11.30 2.80
CA ASP A 121 -6.82 12.31 1.79
C ASP A 121 -5.66 13.26 2.14
N SER A 122 -5.09 13.11 3.34
CA SER A 122 -3.96 13.91 3.78
C SER A 122 -2.77 13.03 4.19
N MET A 123 -1.61 13.39 3.70
CA MET A 123 -0.32 12.82 4.10
C MET A 123 -0.09 12.93 5.62
N GLU A 124 -0.79 13.84 6.30
CA GLU A 124 -0.74 14.03 7.75
C GLU A 124 -1.15 12.77 8.53
N HIS A 125 -2.16 12.04 8.06
CA HIS A 125 -2.59 10.78 8.69
C HIS A 125 -1.52 9.68 8.54
N VAL A 126 -0.89 9.59 7.36
CA VAL A 126 0.21 8.63 7.13
C VAL A 126 1.40 8.95 8.04
N LEU A 127 1.79 10.22 8.13
CA LEU A 127 2.89 10.68 8.98
C LEU A 127 2.63 10.47 10.48
N ALA A 128 1.37 10.54 10.91
CA ALA A 128 1.01 10.27 12.31
C ALA A 128 1.19 8.79 12.68
N VAL A 129 1.05 7.87 11.71
CA VAL A 129 1.18 6.43 11.93
C VAL A 129 2.62 5.94 11.72
N ASP A 130 3.28 6.36 10.64
CA ASP A 130 4.67 6.02 10.34
C ASP A 130 5.47 7.27 9.92
N PRO A 131 6.06 8.00 10.87
CA PRO A 131 6.86 9.18 10.58
C PRO A 131 8.11 8.90 9.72
N GLU A 132 8.58 7.66 9.72
CA GLU A 132 9.77 7.23 8.97
C GLU A 132 9.46 6.84 7.52
N ASP A 133 8.19 6.66 7.17
CA ASP A 133 7.78 6.25 5.82
C ASP A 133 8.33 7.16 4.72
N PRO A 134 8.23 8.51 4.80
CA PRO A 134 8.78 9.38 3.77
C PRO A 134 10.30 9.22 3.60
N ALA A 135 11.03 9.07 4.70
CA ALA A 135 12.46 8.88 4.66
C ALA A 135 12.86 7.54 4.04
N ARG A 136 12.08 6.48 4.29
CA ARG A 136 12.25 5.17 3.65
C ARG A 136 12.09 5.25 2.14
N TRP A 137 11.03 5.88 1.65
CA TRP A 137 10.78 6.07 0.23
C TRP A 137 11.86 6.91 -0.44
N ASN A 138 12.23 8.04 0.18
CA ASN A 138 13.25 8.92 -0.36
C ASN A 138 14.60 8.20 -0.49
N ARG A 139 15.02 7.46 0.53
CA ARG A 139 16.27 6.67 0.47
C ARG A 139 16.25 5.64 -0.67
N ALA A 140 15.12 4.96 -0.89
CA ALA A 140 15.01 3.98 -1.97
C ALA A 140 15.15 4.63 -3.36
N PHE A 141 14.48 5.76 -3.57
CA PHE A 141 14.59 6.50 -4.83
C PHE A 141 15.95 7.16 -5.04
N GLU A 142 16.57 7.69 -3.99
CA GLU A 142 17.92 8.29 -4.06
C GLU A 142 19.00 7.25 -4.35
N ALA A 143 18.83 6.03 -3.83
CA ALA A 143 19.75 4.91 -4.07
C ALA A 143 19.61 4.28 -5.47
N ASP A 144 18.57 4.64 -6.23
CA ASP A 144 18.20 3.98 -7.49
C ASP A 144 19.08 4.39 -8.71
N GLY A 145 19.98 5.37 -8.53
CA GLY A 145 21.02 5.73 -9.51
C GLY A 145 20.53 6.54 -10.71
N LEU A 146 19.26 6.95 -10.78
CA LEU A 146 18.76 7.88 -11.79
C LEU A 146 19.02 9.34 -11.40
N PRO A 147 19.07 10.27 -12.37
CA PRO A 147 19.09 11.71 -12.08
C PRO A 147 17.89 12.11 -11.20
N PRO A 148 18.09 12.84 -10.09
CA PRO A 148 17.02 13.14 -9.12
C PRO A 148 15.76 13.77 -9.75
N GLY A 149 15.91 14.72 -10.67
CA GLY A 149 14.78 15.36 -11.33
C GLY A 149 13.94 14.37 -12.16
N ARG A 150 14.59 13.35 -12.74
CA ARG A 150 13.91 12.28 -13.49
C ARG A 150 13.12 11.36 -12.55
N VAL A 151 13.73 10.95 -11.44
CA VAL A 151 13.07 10.14 -10.40
C VAL A 151 11.78 10.79 -9.94
N TRP A 152 11.84 12.06 -9.55
CA TRP A 152 10.67 12.77 -9.05
C TRP A 152 9.60 12.97 -10.11
N ALA A 153 9.98 13.29 -11.36
CA ALA A 153 9.04 13.41 -12.46
C ALA A 153 8.30 12.09 -12.73
N VAL A 154 9.03 10.97 -12.80
CA VAL A 154 8.45 9.64 -13.02
C VAL A 154 7.58 9.21 -11.86
N ARG A 155 8.05 9.39 -10.62
CA ARG A 155 7.29 9.06 -9.40
C ARG A 155 5.94 9.76 -9.37
N TYR A 156 5.93 11.09 -9.44
CA TYR A 156 4.67 11.85 -9.32
C TYR A 156 3.74 11.64 -10.53
N ALA A 157 4.27 11.38 -11.71
CA ALA A 157 3.45 11.02 -12.86
C ALA A 157 2.81 9.63 -12.68
N ALA A 158 3.54 8.64 -12.15
CA ALA A 158 2.98 7.32 -11.84
C ALA A 158 1.88 7.40 -10.77
N GLU A 159 2.08 8.20 -9.72
CA GLU A 159 1.08 8.44 -8.67
C GLU A 159 -0.18 9.10 -9.25
N GLY A 160 -0.02 10.11 -10.12
CA GLY A 160 -1.14 10.76 -10.82
C GLY A 160 -1.92 9.81 -11.71
N LEU A 161 -1.24 8.92 -12.45
CA LEU A 161 -1.89 7.88 -13.26
C LEU A 161 -2.65 6.89 -12.39
N ALA A 162 -2.05 6.44 -11.27
CA ALA A 162 -2.66 5.47 -10.37
C ALA A 162 -4.03 5.96 -9.84
N ILE A 163 -4.14 7.24 -9.49
CA ILE A 163 -5.40 7.86 -9.04
C ILE A 163 -6.44 7.88 -10.18
N GLY A 164 -5.98 8.01 -11.43
CA GLY A 164 -6.86 8.08 -12.61
C GLY A 164 -7.35 6.73 -13.12
N ILE A 165 -6.72 5.62 -12.74
CA ILE A 165 -7.10 4.27 -13.22
C ILE A 165 -8.55 3.96 -12.82
N GLY A 166 -9.32 3.45 -13.79
CA GLY A 166 -10.74 3.11 -13.57
C GLY A 166 -11.69 4.32 -13.52
N THR A 167 -11.20 5.52 -13.79
CA THR A 167 -12.01 6.75 -13.91
C THR A 167 -12.18 7.16 -15.38
N ALA A 168 -13.10 8.09 -15.65
CA ALA A 168 -13.26 8.65 -17.00
C ALA A 168 -12.11 9.57 -17.45
N TYR A 169 -11.17 9.90 -16.55
CA TYR A 169 -10.07 10.81 -16.85
C TYR A 169 -8.85 10.12 -17.46
N VAL A 170 -8.73 8.80 -17.29
CA VAL A 170 -7.63 8.02 -17.84
C VAL A 170 -8.18 6.82 -18.60
N THR A 171 -8.08 6.85 -19.93
CA THR A 171 -8.46 5.69 -20.76
C THR A 171 -7.34 4.62 -20.74
N ASP A 172 -7.67 3.38 -21.06
CA ASP A 172 -6.69 2.28 -21.14
C ASP A 172 -5.56 2.61 -22.13
N GLU A 173 -5.88 3.28 -23.24
CA GLU A 173 -4.89 3.69 -24.23
C GLU A 173 -3.95 4.78 -23.67
N GLN A 174 -4.49 5.77 -22.96
CA GLN A 174 -3.68 6.80 -22.30
C GLN A 174 -2.78 6.21 -21.22
N LEU A 175 -3.32 5.28 -20.41
CA LEU A 175 -2.55 4.56 -19.40
C LEU A 175 -1.40 3.79 -20.05
N ARG A 176 -1.67 3.03 -21.10
CA ARG A 176 -0.67 2.24 -21.81
C ARG A 176 0.45 3.11 -22.38
N LEU A 177 0.11 4.23 -23.04
CA LEU A 177 1.08 5.16 -23.62
C LEU A 177 1.92 5.85 -22.53
N ALA A 178 1.27 6.40 -21.51
CA ALA A 178 1.95 7.08 -20.42
C ALA A 178 2.87 6.13 -19.63
N ARG A 179 2.39 4.91 -19.34
CA ARG A 179 3.22 3.88 -18.70
C ARG A 179 4.47 3.54 -19.52
N ALA A 180 4.31 3.35 -20.83
CA ALA A 180 5.45 3.06 -21.70
C ALA A 180 6.49 4.18 -21.67
N GLU A 181 6.06 5.44 -21.71
CA GLU A 181 6.94 6.60 -21.61
C GLU A 181 7.62 6.70 -20.24
N LEU A 182 6.88 6.48 -19.15
CA LEU A 182 7.46 6.49 -17.80
C LEU A 182 8.54 5.42 -17.65
N LEU A 183 8.33 4.22 -18.18
CA LEU A 183 9.33 3.15 -18.16
C LEU A 183 10.54 3.53 -19.03
N ALA A 184 10.34 4.11 -20.22
CA ALA A 184 11.43 4.59 -21.06
C ALA A 184 12.27 5.67 -20.38
N LEU A 185 11.65 6.57 -19.62
CA LEU A 185 12.35 7.59 -18.82
C LEU A 185 13.22 6.98 -17.71
N THR A 186 12.99 5.74 -17.30
CA THR A 186 13.84 5.04 -16.32
C THR A 186 15.01 4.30 -16.95
N GLU A 187 15.03 4.19 -18.28
CA GLU A 187 16.19 3.65 -18.97
C GLU A 187 17.27 4.75 -19.03
N THR A 188 18.50 4.41 -18.68
CA THR A 188 19.62 5.30 -18.93
C THR A 188 19.92 5.29 -20.43
N ALA A 189 19.98 6.47 -21.05
CA ALA A 189 20.47 6.53 -22.42
C ALA A 189 21.88 5.87 -22.44
N PRO A 190 22.20 5.03 -23.44
CA PRO A 190 23.57 4.60 -23.61
C PRO A 190 24.43 5.85 -23.82
N GLU A 191 25.55 5.93 -23.07
CA GLU A 191 26.56 6.98 -23.27
C GLU A 191 27.15 6.96 -24.67
#